data_047404d820f2cb076c1878de0ec7f886
#
_entry.id   047404d820f2cb076c1878de0ec7f886
#
_cell.length_a   1.000
_cell.length_b   1.000
_cell.length_c   1.000
_cell.angle_alpha   90.00
_cell.angle_beta   90.00
_cell.angle_gamma   90.00
#
_symmetry.space_group_name_H-M   'P 1'
#
loop_
_entity.id
_entity.type
_entity.pdbx_description
1 polymer ?
#
loop_
_entity_poly.entity_id
_entity_poly.type
_entity_poly.pdbx_seq_one_letter_code
_entity_poly.pdbx_strand_id
1 'polypeptide(L)'
;MSVIVICGATATGKSDLALSLAEAIGGEIVNADSMQLYKGMDIGTAKLQLSQRRGIPHHLLDVLRVNQEASVAQYQIDARNIIDQLLELNKPAIVVGGTGLYIKAILDDLNFPDTDPALREKIAKQGQELGQDVMHQRLAKLDPAAAAAIPKENLRRVVRALEVIELTGKPYTANLPRVGSSKYPLAKQFGLVMERSSLASRIDTRVEKMWDEGLVDEVKGLISQGLLEARTAQAALGYAQVIKFAKGELSESEAKEETKRATRQYARRQETWFSRDERITWIKGGSRQQMLEEIISSTISPR
;
A
#
# COMPACT_ATOMS: atom_id res chain seq x y z
N MET A 1 -10.87 17.29 -16.00
CA MET A 1 -9.72 17.13 -15.09
C MET A 1 -9.56 15.67 -14.75
N SER A 2 -8.33 15.18 -14.53
CA SER A 2 -8.07 13.75 -14.52
C SER A 2 -7.46 13.29 -13.19
N VAL A 3 -7.86 12.11 -12.77
CA VAL A 3 -7.13 11.33 -11.77
C VAL A 3 -6.07 10.51 -12.51
N ILE A 4 -4.82 10.67 -12.12
CA ILE A 4 -3.70 9.94 -12.71
C ILE A 4 -3.07 9.08 -11.62
N VAL A 5 -2.89 7.80 -11.86
CA VAL A 5 -2.27 6.88 -10.91
C VAL A 5 -0.90 6.47 -11.40
N ILE A 6 0.13 6.62 -10.56
CA ILE A 6 1.47 6.08 -10.80
C ILE A 6 1.72 4.96 -9.79
N CYS A 7 1.69 3.72 -10.26
CA CYS A 7 1.82 2.53 -9.43
C CYS A 7 3.02 1.65 -9.84
N GLY A 8 3.26 0.57 -9.10
CA GLY A 8 4.32 -0.39 -9.38
C GLY A 8 5.13 -0.75 -8.13
N ALA A 9 6.17 -1.58 -8.33
CA ALA A 9 7.01 -2.06 -7.25
C ALA A 9 7.77 -0.94 -6.53
N THR A 10 8.16 -1.18 -5.27
CA THR A 10 9.07 -0.27 -4.56
C THR A 10 10.40 -0.13 -5.33
N ALA A 11 11.09 0.99 -5.14
CA ALA A 11 12.36 1.31 -5.80
C ALA A 11 12.31 1.52 -7.34
N THR A 12 11.14 1.57 -7.99
CA THR A 12 11.03 1.82 -9.44
C THR A 12 11.14 3.30 -9.84
N GLY A 13 11.11 4.25 -8.89
CA GLY A 13 11.21 5.70 -9.17
C GLY A 13 9.86 6.42 -9.29
N LYS A 14 8.79 5.83 -8.79
CA LYS A 14 7.43 6.41 -8.84
C LYS A 14 7.34 7.84 -8.30
N SER A 15 7.93 8.09 -7.12
CA SER A 15 7.83 9.40 -6.46
C SER A 15 8.48 10.51 -7.26
N ASP A 16 9.67 10.26 -7.82
CA ASP A 16 10.36 11.22 -8.66
C ASP A 16 9.60 11.54 -9.97
N LEU A 17 9.01 10.50 -10.59
CA LEU A 17 8.20 10.67 -11.80
C LEU A 17 6.91 11.44 -11.50
N ALA A 18 6.28 11.15 -10.36
CA ALA A 18 5.09 11.86 -9.91
C ALA A 18 5.34 13.34 -9.61
N LEU A 19 6.48 13.67 -9.01
CA LEU A 19 6.90 15.07 -8.83
C LEU A 19 7.06 15.78 -10.17
N SER A 20 7.78 15.16 -11.13
CA SER A 20 7.95 15.75 -12.45
C SER A 20 6.62 15.90 -13.21
N LEU A 21 5.69 14.95 -13.04
CA LEU A 21 4.35 15.07 -13.61
C LEU A 21 3.56 16.21 -12.94
N ALA A 22 3.61 16.30 -11.61
CA ALA A 22 2.89 17.33 -10.86
C ALA A 22 3.37 18.75 -11.27
N GLU A 23 4.68 18.94 -11.42
CA GLU A 23 5.25 20.20 -11.95
C GLU A 23 4.74 20.51 -13.36
N ALA A 24 4.73 19.51 -14.25
CA ALA A 24 4.37 19.71 -15.65
C ALA A 24 2.90 20.05 -15.88
N ILE A 25 2.00 19.52 -15.04
CA ILE A 25 0.55 19.68 -15.22
C ILE A 25 -0.16 20.48 -14.13
N GLY A 26 0.59 21.04 -13.16
CA GLY A 26 0.02 21.78 -12.02
C GLY A 26 -0.82 20.92 -11.08
N GLY A 27 -0.49 19.63 -10.95
CA GLY A 27 -1.21 18.68 -10.11
C GLY A 27 -0.71 18.60 -8.68
N GLU A 28 -1.46 17.92 -7.81
CA GLU A 28 -1.08 17.63 -6.43
C GLU A 28 -1.00 16.11 -6.19
N ILE A 29 -0.16 15.70 -5.25
CA ILE A 29 0.11 14.27 -5.00
C ILE A 29 -0.77 13.75 -3.87
N VAL A 30 -1.42 12.59 -4.11
CA VAL A 30 -2.17 11.82 -3.11
C VAL A 30 -1.42 10.52 -2.86
N ASN A 31 -0.92 10.35 -1.63
CA ASN A 31 -0.15 9.17 -1.25
C ASN A 31 -1.00 7.90 -1.22
N ALA A 32 -0.51 6.84 -1.85
CA ALA A 32 -1.07 5.49 -1.81
C ALA A 32 -0.07 4.43 -1.31
N ASP A 33 0.81 4.83 -0.39
CA ASP A 33 1.64 3.93 0.40
C ASP A 33 1.16 3.92 1.85
N SER A 34 0.73 2.75 2.33
CA SER A 34 0.12 2.62 3.66
C SER A 34 1.09 2.91 4.80
N MET A 35 2.40 2.75 4.60
CA MET A 35 3.39 2.99 5.64
C MET A 35 3.78 4.47 5.72
N GLN A 36 3.64 5.23 4.66
CA GLN A 36 3.88 6.67 4.66
C GLN A 36 2.76 7.49 5.33
N LEU A 37 1.65 6.86 5.71
CA LEU A 37 0.61 7.50 6.54
C LEU A 37 1.13 7.84 7.94
N TYR A 38 2.14 7.12 8.43
CA TYR A 38 2.61 7.22 9.80
C TYR A 38 3.65 8.34 9.96
N LYS A 39 3.45 9.18 10.97
CA LYS A 39 4.39 10.24 11.39
C LYS A 39 5.69 9.62 11.88
N GLY A 40 6.82 10.16 11.40
CA GLY A 40 8.16 9.75 11.81
C GLY A 40 8.62 8.41 11.23
N MET A 41 7.81 7.72 10.43
CA MET A 41 8.25 6.60 9.61
C MET A 41 8.74 7.14 8.26
N ASP A 42 9.93 7.70 8.22
CA ASP A 42 10.43 8.49 7.10
C ASP A 42 11.52 7.74 6.31
N ILE A 43 12.58 7.34 6.98
CA ILE A 43 13.73 6.66 6.37
C ILE A 43 13.30 5.29 5.84
N GLY A 44 12.72 4.45 6.69
CA GLY A 44 12.34 3.09 6.32
C GLY A 44 11.23 2.99 5.26
N THR A 45 10.43 4.04 5.09
CA THR A 45 9.41 4.12 4.04
C THR A 45 9.88 4.88 2.80
N ALA A 46 11.09 5.44 2.83
CA ALA A 46 11.62 6.34 1.80
C ALA A 46 10.66 7.53 1.51
N LYS A 47 10.06 8.09 2.56
CA LYS A 47 9.18 9.26 2.47
C LYS A 47 10.00 10.49 2.05
N LEU A 48 9.52 11.25 1.09
CA LEU A 48 10.18 12.45 0.65
C LEU A 48 10.17 13.52 1.74
N GLN A 49 11.35 14.02 2.07
CA GLN A 49 11.52 15.19 2.95
C GLN A 49 10.83 16.41 2.35
N LEU A 50 10.37 17.35 3.17
CA LEU A 50 9.65 18.54 2.71
C LEU A 50 10.46 19.33 1.65
N SER A 51 11.76 19.46 1.83
CA SER A 51 12.69 20.11 0.88
C SER A 51 12.75 19.41 -0.49
N GLN A 52 12.48 18.11 -0.54
CA GLN A 52 12.50 17.30 -1.76
C GLN A 52 11.17 17.34 -2.52
N ARG A 53 10.09 17.83 -1.89
CA ARG A 53 8.74 17.87 -2.49
C ARG A 53 8.55 19.01 -3.51
N ARG A 54 9.55 19.84 -3.73
CA ARG A 54 9.58 20.93 -4.74
C ARG A 54 8.40 21.91 -4.65
N GLY A 55 7.88 22.14 -3.45
CA GLY A 55 6.69 22.98 -3.24
C GLY A 55 5.36 22.34 -3.63
N ILE A 56 5.35 21.09 -4.08
CA ILE A 56 4.13 20.35 -4.47
C ILE A 56 3.43 19.83 -3.21
N PRO A 57 2.12 20.11 -3.04
CA PRO A 57 1.34 19.54 -1.95
C PRO A 57 1.27 18.01 -2.06
N HIS A 58 1.50 17.35 -0.91
CA HIS A 58 1.40 15.91 -0.76
C HIS A 58 0.37 15.61 0.31
N HIS A 59 -0.71 14.98 -0.10
CA HIS A 59 -1.80 14.59 0.79
C HIS A 59 -1.60 13.18 1.33
N LEU A 60 -2.13 12.92 2.52
CA LEU A 60 -2.09 11.62 3.20
C LEU A 60 -0.65 11.13 3.50
N LEU A 61 0.24 12.06 3.81
CA LEU A 61 1.48 11.79 4.51
C LEU A 61 1.33 12.22 5.97
N ASP A 62 1.92 11.48 6.91
CA ASP A 62 2.00 11.87 8.32
C ASP A 62 0.63 12.11 9.01
N VAL A 63 -0.40 11.36 8.63
CA VAL A 63 -1.77 11.51 9.16
C VAL A 63 -2.07 10.60 10.36
N LEU A 64 -1.26 9.57 10.60
CA LEU A 64 -1.41 8.62 11.72
C LEU A 64 -0.21 8.69 12.67
N ARG A 65 -0.44 8.46 13.96
CA ARG A 65 0.61 8.14 14.91
C ARG A 65 0.96 6.66 14.81
N VAL A 66 2.19 6.29 15.19
CA VAL A 66 2.68 4.91 15.07
C VAL A 66 1.96 3.89 15.97
N ASN A 67 1.26 4.35 16.99
CA ASN A 67 0.41 3.52 17.86
C ASN A 67 -1.05 3.40 17.39
N GLN A 68 -1.39 3.97 16.21
CA GLN A 68 -2.71 3.87 15.62
C GLN A 68 -2.75 2.79 14.52
N GLU A 69 -3.89 2.14 14.36
CA GLU A 69 -4.07 1.18 13.27
C GLU A 69 -4.55 1.88 11.98
N ALA A 70 -3.89 1.60 10.88
CA ALA A 70 -4.35 2.07 9.57
C ALA A 70 -5.60 1.31 9.12
N SER A 71 -6.62 2.04 8.70
CA SER A 71 -7.86 1.50 8.13
C SER A 71 -7.95 1.82 6.65
N VAL A 72 -8.12 0.79 5.80
CA VAL A 72 -8.34 1.00 4.37
C VAL A 72 -9.69 1.69 4.08
N ALA A 73 -10.70 1.47 4.91
CA ALA A 73 -12.00 2.14 4.80
C ALA A 73 -11.86 3.65 5.05
N GLN A 74 -11.17 4.04 6.14
CA GLN A 74 -10.93 5.45 6.42
C GLN A 74 -10.05 6.09 5.35
N TYR A 75 -8.98 5.40 4.92
CA TYR A 75 -8.15 5.86 3.82
C TYR A 75 -8.95 6.12 2.53
N GLN A 76 -9.90 5.23 2.19
CA GLN A 76 -10.76 5.40 1.01
C GLN A 76 -11.56 6.70 1.09
N ILE A 77 -12.17 6.96 2.24
CA ILE A 77 -12.97 8.17 2.49
C ILE A 77 -12.08 9.42 2.34
N ASP A 78 -10.95 9.44 3.05
CA ASP A 78 -10.06 10.59 3.09
C ASP A 78 -9.46 10.88 1.70
N ALA A 79 -8.98 9.83 1.01
CA ALA A 79 -8.39 9.97 -0.31
C ALA A 79 -9.40 10.44 -1.36
N ARG A 80 -10.62 9.90 -1.35
CA ARG A 80 -11.69 10.32 -2.27
C ARG A 80 -12.10 11.76 -2.00
N ASN A 81 -12.26 12.17 -0.76
CA ASN A 81 -12.59 13.55 -0.41
C ASN A 81 -11.53 14.53 -0.92
N ILE A 82 -10.24 14.21 -0.77
CA ILE A 82 -9.15 15.04 -1.28
C ILE A 82 -9.18 15.09 -2.81
N ILE A 83 -9.34 13.96 -3.47
CA ILE A 83 -9.41 13.89 -4.93
C ILE A 83 -10.60 14.70 -5.46
N ASP A 84 -11.79 14.52 -4.88
CA ASP A 84 -13.00 15.23 -5.29
C ASP A 84 -12.80 16.77 -5.14
N GLN A 85 -12.22 17.23 -4.02
CA GLN A 85 -11.86 18.66 -3.83
C GLN A 85 -10.86 19.18 -4.87
N LEU A 86 -9.82 18.40 -5.18
CA LEU A 86 -8.86 18.81 -6.22
C LEU A 86 -9.53 18.93 -7.59
N LEU A 87 -10.42 18.01 -7.94
CA LEU A 87 -11.14 18.03 -9.20
C LEU A 87 -12.11 19.24 -9.28
N GLU A 88 -12.78 19.59 -8.18
CA GLU A 88 -13.61 20.80 -8.06
C GLU A 88 -12.80 22.08 -8.26
N LEU A 89 -11.58 22.11 -7.77
CA LEU A 89 -10.63 23.21 -7.97
C LEU A 89 -9.95 23.21 -9.35
N ASN A 90 -10.36 22.30 -10.24
CA ASN A 90 -9.72 22.09 -11.54
C ASN A 90 -8.22 21.73 -11.45
N LYS A 91 -7.81 21.04 -10.40
CA LYS A 91 -6.44 20.54 -10.22
C LYS A 91 -6.36 19.03 -10.50
N PRO A 92 -5.38 18.57 -11.28
CA PRO A 92 -5.14 17.12 -11.43
C PRO A 92 -4.73 16.47 -10.11
N ALA A 93 -5.36 15.33 -9.79
CA ALA A 93 -4.98 14.49 -8.65
C ALA A 93 -4.05 13.36 -9.10
N ILE A 94 -2.83 13.32 -8.58
CA ILE A 94 -1.82 12.32 -8.91
C ILE A 94 -1.67 11.34 -7.75
N VAL A 95 -2.29 10.17 -7.87
CA VAL A 95 -2.22 9.10 -6.87
C VAL A 95 -0.93 8.32 -7.05
N VAL A 96 -0.09 8.26 -6.03
CA VAL A 96 1.23 7.63 -6.12
C VAL A 96 1.44 6.63 -5.01
N GLY A 97 1.76 5.39 -5.36
CA GLY A 97 2.08 4.40 -4.34
C GLY A 97 2.29 2.98 -4.83
N GLY A 98 2.61 2.12 -3.87
CA GLY A 98 2.82 0.70 -4.08
C GLY A 98 1.81 -0.20 -3.35
N THR A 99 0.85 0.38 -2.61
CA THR A 99 -0.17 -0.39 -1.89
C THR A 99 -1.38 -0.59 -2.80
N GLY A 100 -1.39 -1.70 -3.55
CA GLY A 100 -2.42 -1.97 -4.56
C GLY A 100 -3.85 -1.96 -4.02
N LEU A 101 -4.07 -2.41 -2.77
CA LEU A 101 -5.38 -2.34 -2.13
C LEU A 101 -5.84 -0.87 -1.92
N TYR A 102 -4.93 0.06 -1.63
CA TYR A 102 -5.24 1.47 -1.44
C TYR A 102 -5.63 2.14 -2.76
N ILE A 103 -4.87 1.87 -3.82
CA ILE A 103 -5.21 2.35 -5.17
C ILE A 103 -6.57 1.80 -5.60
N LYS A 104 -6.81 0.51 -5.37
CA LYS A 104 -8.09 -0.12 -5.68
C LYS A 104 -9.24 0.46 -4.83
N ALA A 105 -8.99 0.78 -3.56
CA ALA A 105 -9.97 1.43 -2.69
C ALA A 105 -10.37 2.83 -3.19
N ILE A 106 -9.42 3.59 -3.75
CA ILE A 106 -9.73 4.88 -4.40
C ILE A 106 -10.61 4.67 -5.63
N LEU A 107 -10.17 3.80 -6.54
CA LEU A 107 -10.73 3.73 -7.90
C LEU A 107 -12.02 2.92 -7.99
N ASP A 108 -12.09 1.79 -7.30
CA ASP A 108 -13.16 0.80 -7.44
C ASP A 108 -14.22 0.96 -6.35
N ASP A 109 -15.43 0.55 -6.66
CA ASP A 109 -16.54 0.57 -5.71
C ASP A 109 -16.41 -0.57 -4.68
N LEU A 110 -15.36 -0.47 -3.86
CA LEU A 110 -15.10 -1.39 -2.75
C LEU A 110 -15.92 -0.96 -1.54
N ASN A 111 -16.74 -1.87 -1.04
CA ASN A 111 -17.37 -1.74 0.26
C ASN A 111 -16.50 -2.40 1.34
N PHE A 112 -16.16 -1.65 2.36
CA PHE A 112 -15.42 -2.15 3.53
C PHE A 112 -16.39 -2.24 4.71
N PRO A 113 -16.94 -3.43 5.01
CA PRO A 113 -17.78 -3.62 6.18
C PRO A 113 -17.05 -3.22 7.46
N ASP A 114 -17.82 -2.76 8.43
CA ASP A 114 -17.32 -2.44 9.77
C ASP A 114 -16.53 -3.59 10.37
N THR A 115 -15.69 -3.28 11.34
CA THR A 115 -14.88 -4.23 12.05
C THR A 115 -15.22 -4.22 13.54
N ASP A 116 -15.33 -5.41 14.12
CA ASP A 116 -15.41 -5.59 15.57
C ASP A 116 -14.11 -6.27 16.05
N PRO A 117 -13.20 -5.53 16.70
CA PRO A 117 -11.94 -6.10 17.19
C PRO A 117 -12.14 -7.26 18.16
N ALA A 118 -13.17 -7.22 19.03
CA ALA A 118 -13.44 -8.27 20.01
C ALA A 118 -13.94 -9.54 19.31
N LEU A 119 -14.87 -9.40 18.36
CA LEU A 119 -15.35 -10.52 17.55
C LEU A 119 -14.22 -11.13 16.73
N ARG A 120 -13.39 -10.29 16.09
CA ARG A 120 -12.23 -10.77 15.31
C ARG A 120 -11.25 -11.54 16.16
N GLU A 121 -10.94 -11.05 17.36
CA GLU A 121 -10.05 -11.74 18.30
C GLU A 121 -10.63 -13.08 18.74
N LYS A 122 -11.93 -13.14 19.07
CA LYS A 122 -12.64 -14.37 19.39
C LYS A 122 -12.53 -15.41 18.25
N ILE A 123 -12.79 -14.99 17.00
CA ILE A 123 -12.69 -15.88 15.83
C ILE A 123 -11.24 -16.30 15.59
N ALA A 124 -10.27 -15.38 15.76
CA ALA A 124 -8.84 -15.68 15.61
C ALA A 124 -8.37 -16.71 16.65
N LYS A 125 -8.83 -16.59 17.90
CA LYS A 125 -8.55 -17.57 18.97
C LYS A 125 -9.14 -18.94 18.63
N GLN A 126 -10.38 -19.00 18.14
CA GLN A 126 -10.97 -20.25 17.62
C GLN A 126 -10.12 -20.85 16.50
N GLY A 127 -9.55 -20.01 15.63
CA GLY A 127 -8.66 -20.45 14.55
C GLY A 127 -7.36 -21.07 15.06
N GLN A 128 -6.82 -20.58 16.17
CA GLN A 128 -5.63 -21.16 16.81
C GLN A 128 -5.95 -22.52 17.49
N GLU A 129 -7.12 -22.63 18.10
CA GLU A 129 -7.55 -23.83 18.83
C GLU A 129 -8.03 -24.95 17.89
N LEU A 130 -8.82 -24.64 16.88
CA LEU A 130 -9.47 -25.61 15.98
C LEU A 130 -8.65 -25.91 14.72
N GLY A 131 -7.69 -25.04 14.38
CA GLY A 131 -6.88 -25.16 13.18
C GLY A 131 -7.52 -24.60 11.91
N GLN A 132 -6.67 -24.37 10.91
CA GLN A 132 -7.04 -23.69 9.66
C GLN A 132 -8.07 -24.48 8.84
N ASP A 133 -8.03 -25.82 8.84
CA ASP A 133 -8.93 -26.65 8.04
C ASP A 133 -10.37 -26.53 8.52
N VAL A 134 -10.59 -26.56 9.84
CA VAL A 134 -11.93 -26.43 10.44
C VAL A 134 -12.50 -25.03 10.17
N MET A 135 -11.68 -23.98 10.31
CA MET A 135 -12.11 -22.61 10.05
C MET A 135 -12.45 -22.38 8.57
N HIS A 136 -11.66 -22.95 7.67
CA HIS A 136 -11.92 -22.87 6.24
C HIS A 136 -13.19 -23.65 5.84
N GLN A 137 -13.44 -24.82 6.43
CA GLN A 137 -14.70 -25.56 6.23
C GLN A 137 -15.91 -24.76 6.75
N ARG A 138 -15.77 -24.06 7.90
CA ARG A 138 -16.82 -23.16 8.40
C ARG A 138 -17.11 -22.05 7.38
N LEU A 139 -16.08 -21.44 6.81
CA LEU A 139 -16.24 -20.44 5.76
C LEU A 139 -16.92 -21.03 4.53
N ALA A 140 -16.52 -22.23 4.10
CA ALA A 140 -17.11 -22.90 2.93
C ALA A 140 -18.60 -23.20 3.08
N LYS A 141 -19.08 -23.45 4.30
CA LYS A 141 -20.52 -23.62 4.58
C LYS A 141 -21.30 -22.31 4.51
N LEU A 142 -20.69 -21.19 4.87
CA LEU A 142 -21.34 -19.88 4.93
C LEU A 142 -21.21 -19.08 3.62
N ASP A 143 -20.07 -19.23 2.95
CA ASP A 143 -19.76 -18.58 1.67
C ASP A 143 -18.79 -19.46 0.86
N PRO A 144 -19.29 -20.40 0.04
CA PRO A 144 -18.47 -21.28 -0.78
C PRO A 144 -17.56 -20.52 -1.75
N ALA A 145 -18.02 -19.37 -2.28
CA ALA A 145 -17.25 -18.57 -3.21
C ALA A 145 -16.06 -17.89 -2.52
N ALA A 146 -16.25 -17.38 -1.30
CA ALA A 146 -15.15 -16.87 -0.50
C ALA A 146 -14.13 -17.96 -0.16
N ALA A 147 -14.58 -19.14 0.22
CA ALA A 147 -13.70 -20.26 0.52
C ALA A 147 -12.89 -20.73 -0.70
N ALA A 148 -13.48 -20.73 -1.89
CA ALA A 148 -12.76 -21.04 -3.12
C ALA A 148 -11.67 -20.00 -3.47
N ALA A 149 -11.89 -18.73 -3.09
CA ALA A 149 -10.97 -17.61 -3.37
C ALA A 149 -9.90 -17.39 -2.30
N ILE A 150 -10.12 -17.89 -1.07
CA ILE A 150 -9.23 -17.70 0.07
C ILE A 150 -8.56 -19.03 0.43
N PRO A 151 -7.25 -19.19 0.21
CA PRO A 151 -6.53 -20.40 0.63
C PRO A 151 -6.65 -20.61 2.14
N LYS A 152 -6.79 -21.88 2.56
CA LYS A 152 -6.95 -22.25 3.98
C LYS A 152 -5.77 -21.82 4.86
N GLU A 153 -4.57 -21.76 4.28
CA GLU A 153 -3.34 -21.31 4.94
C GLU A 153 -3.40 -19.81 5.28
N ASN A 154 -4.29 -19.07 4.65
CA ASN A 154 -4.49 -17.64 4.93
C ASN A 154 -5.55 -17.43 6.03
N LEU A 155 -5.26 -17.99 7.22
CA LEU A 155 -6.17 -17.93 8.37
C LEU A 155 -6.64 -16.48 8.66
N ARG A 156 -5.77 -15.50 8.49
CA ARG A 156 -6.12 -14.08 8.69
C ARG A 156 -7.27 -13.64 7.77
N ARG A 157 -7.28 -14.06 6.51
CA ARG A 157 -8.37 -13.75 5.56
C ARG A 157 -9.63 -14.57 5.87
N VAL A 158 -9.47 -15.83 6.27
CA VAL A 158 -10.59 -16.67 6.71
C VAL A 158 -11.28 -16.04 7.92
N VAL A 159 -10.52 -15.63 8.94
CA VAL A 159 -11.02 -14.93 10.13
C VAL A 159 -11.78 -13.67 9.74
N ARG A 160 -11.22 -12.85 8.84
CA ARG A 160 -11.89 -11.63 8.38
C ARG A 160 -13.19 -11.90 7.63
N ALA A 161 -13.21 -12.91 6.78
CA ALA A 161 -14.43 -13.31 6.07
C ALA A 161 -15.53 -13.76 7.03
N LEU A 162 -15.17 -14.58 8.02
CA LEU A 162 -16.12 -15.03 9.05
C LEU A 162 -16.62 -13.89 9.93
N GLU A 163 -15.75 -12.96 10.33
CA GLU A 163 -16.13 -11.74 11.05
C GLU A 163 -17.17 -10.92 10.27
N VAL A 164 -16.91 -10.66 8.99
CA VAL A 164 -17.84 -9.91 8.14
C VAL A 164 -19.18 -10.60 8.00
N ILE A 165 -19.19 -11.91 7.83
CA ILE A 165 -20.44 -12.70 7.76
C ILE A 165 -21.21 -12.60 9.08
N GLU A 166 -20.53 -12.72 10.22
CA GLU A 166 -21.17 -12.68 11.54
C GLU A 166 -21.71 -11.28 11.88
N LEU A 167 -21.02 -10.21 11.45
CA LEU A 167 -21.47 -8.82 11.64
C LEU A 167 -22.61 -8.41 10.71
N THR A 168 -22.59 -8.87 9.47
CA THR A 168 -23.51 -8.35 8.44
C THR A 168 -24.69 -9.28 8.16
N GLY A 169 -24.58 -10.56 8.56
CA GLY A 169 -25.53 -11.61 8.19
C GLY A 169 -25.52 -11.94 6.68
N LYS A 170 -24.55 -11.44 5.92
CA LYS A 170 -24.44 -11.62 4.46
C LYS A 170 -23.14 -12.33 4.09
N PRO A 171 -23.08 -13.06 2.96
CA PRO A 171 -21.83 -13.62 2.47
C PRO A 171 -20.74 -12.55 2.33
N TYR A 172 -19.50 -12.92 2.60
CA TYR A 172 -18.33 -12.03 2.45
C TYR A 172 -18.19 -11.51 1.01
N THR A 173 -18.46 -12.38 0.03
CA THR A 173 -18.41 -12.05 -1.41
C THR A 173 -19.43 -10.99 -1.83
N ALA A 174 -20.51 -10.77 -1.07
CA ALA A 174 -21.47 -9.70 -1.34
C ALA A 174 -20.88 -8.29 -1.16
N ASN A 175 -19.72 -8.19 -0.51
CA ASN A 175 -18.99 -6.91 -0.30
C ASN A 175 -17.88 -6.70 -1.32
N LEU A 176 -17.68 -7.63 -2.27
CA LEU A 176 -16.72 -7.46 -3.36
C LEU A 176 -17.27 -6.49 -4.40
N PRO A 177 -16.39 -5.71 -5.08
CA PRO A 177 -16.83 -4.75 -6.08
C PRO A 177 -17.54 -5.45 -7.23
N ARG A 178 -18.58 -4.82 -7.75
CA ARG A 178 -19.19 -5.27 -9.01
C ARG A 178 -18.19 -5.04 -10.14
N VAL A 179 -18.09 -5.99 -11.04
CA VAL A 179 -17.22 -5.87 -12.23
C VAL A 179 -17.63 -4.61 -13.02
N GLY A 180 -16.68 -3.73 -13.29
CA GLY A 180 -16.88 -2.52 -14.10
C GLY A 180 -17.32 -1.26 -13.34
N SER A 181 -17.55 -1.30 -12.01
CA SER A 181 -17.82 -0.09 -11.25
C SER A 181 -16.52 0.63 -10.85
N SER A 182 -16.38 1.89 -11.27
CA SER A 182 -15.26 2.75 -10.89
C SER A 182 -15.78 4.10 -10.43
N LYS A 183 -15.30 4.60 -9.30
CA LYS A 183 -15.57 5.96 -8.79
C LYS A 183 -15.04 7.03 -9.75
N TYR A 184 -13.90 6.76 -10.40
CA TYR A 184 -13.26 7.66 -11.36
C TYR A 184 -13.07 6.94 -12.70
N PRO A 185 -14.11 6.83 -13.55
CA PRO A 185 -14.05 6.02 -14.77
C PRO A 185 -13.05 6.56 -15.82
N LEU A 186 -12.69 7.84 -15.73
CA LEU A 186 -11.70 8.47 -16.60
C LEU A 186 -10.27 8.46 -16.01
N ALA A 187 -10.06 7.82 -14.86
CA ALA A 187 -8.74 7.71 -14.26
C ALA A 187 -7.80 6.91 -15.17
N LYS A 188 -6.58 7.43 -15.35
CA LYS A 188 -5.52 6.76 -16.12
C LYS A 188 -4.50 6.18 -15.16
N GLN A 189 -4.15 4.91 -15.35
CA GLN A 189 -3.21 4.22 -14.49
C GLN A 189 -1.95 3.86 -15.26
N PHE A 190 -0.80 4.23 -14.71
CA PHE A 190 0.53 3.95 -15.26
C PHE A 190 1.34 3.13 -14.27
N GLY A 191 1.79 1.96 -14.72
CA GLY A 191 2.62 1.06 -13.94
C GLY A 191 4.08 1.14 -14.38
N LEU A 192 5.01 1.38 -13.45
CA LEU A 192 6.43 1.40 -13.76
C LEU A 192 7.03 0.00 -13.69
N VAL A 193 7.65 -0.43 -14.79
CA VAL A 193 8.40 -1.69 -14.90
C VAL A 193 9.89 -1.41 -14.91
N MET A 194 10.62 -2.23 -14.19
CA MET A 194 12.08 -2.24 -14.17
C MET A 194 12.59 -3.67 -14.35
N GLU A 195 13.71 -3.83 -15.02
CA GLU A 195 14.39 -5.11 -15.12
C GLU A 195 14.73 -5.65 -13.73
N ARG A 196 14.55 -6.96 -13.51
CA ARG A 196 14.62 -7.59 -12.17
C ARG A 196 15.97 -7.45 -11.48
N SER A 197 17.06 -7.57 -12.23
CA SER A 197 18.40 -7.43 -11.67
C SER A 197 18.66 -5.99 -11.23
N SER A 198 18.26 -5.03 -12.05
CA SER A 198 18.34 -3.59 -11.74
C SER A 198 17.49 -3.22 -10.53
N LEU A 199 16.27 -3.77 -10.44
CA LEU A 199 15.39 -3.54 -9.29
C LEU A 199 15.98 -4.13 -8.00
N ALA A 200 16.55 -5.35 -8.06
CA ALA A 200 17.19 -5.98 -6.92
C ALA A 200 18.38 -5.15 -6.42
N SER A 201 19.26 -4.72 -7.31
CA SER A 201 20.40 -3.85 -6.98
C SER A 201 19.96 -2.52 -6.34
N ARG A 202 18.92 -1.88 -6.90
CA ARG A 202 18.36 -0.64 -6.32
C ARG A 202 17.75 -0.84 -4.94
N ILE A 203 17.10 -1.98 -4.71
CA ILE A 203 16.57 -2.33 -3.39
C ILE A 203 17.72 -2.49 -2.39
N ASP A 204 18.75 -3.23 -2.76
CA ASP A 204 19.89 -3.49 -1.88
C ASP A 204 20.62 -2.19 -1.52
N THR A 205 20.94 -1.35 -2.50
CA THR A 205 21.53 -0.02 -2.29
C THR A 205 20.64 0.87 -1.40
N ARG A 206 19.33 0.84 -1.61
CA ARG A 206 18.39 1.60 -0.79
C ARG A 206 18.39 1.15 0.67
N VAL A 207 18.44 -0.16 0.92
CA VAL A 207 18.49 -0.68 2.29
C VAL A 207 19.80 -0.25 2.98
N GLU A 208 20.95 -0.35 2.34
CA GLU A 208 22.20 0.16 2.92
C GLU A 208 22.07 1.64 3.28
N LYS A 209 21.60 2.44 2.33
CA LYS A 209 21.39 3.88 2.54
C LYS A 209 20.45 4.19 3.71
N MET A 210 19.38 3.42 3.90
CA MET A 210 18.47 3.60 5.04
C MET A 210 19.19 3.42 6.38
N TRP A 211 20.09 2.44 6.49
CA TRP A 211 20.92 2.24 7.69
C TRP A 211 21.88 3.39 7.91
N ASP A 212 22.56 3.84 6.85
CA ASP A 212 23.50 4.97 6.89
C ASP A 212 22.79 6.29 7.27
N GLU A 213 21.53 6.45 6.87
CA GLU A 213 20.69 7.61 7.19
C GLU A 213 20.09 7.56 8.60
N GLY A 214 20.30 6.46 9.36
CA GLY A 214 19.87 6.37 10.75
C GLY A 214 18.55 5.63 10.98
N LEU A 215 18.16 4.67 10.13
CA LEU A 215 16.94 3.87 10.31
C LEU A 215 16.86 3.23 11.70
N VAL A 216 17.99 2.81 12.28
CA VAL A 216 18.01 2.19 13.61
C VAL A 216 17.56 3.19 14.67
N ASP A 217 18.02 4.43 14.60
CA ASP A 217 17.67 5.47 15.56
C ASP A 217 16.22 5.95 15.35
N GLU A 218 15.77 6.04 14.10
CA GLU A 218 14.36 6.29 13.79
C GLU A 218 13.46 5.26 14.47
N VAL A 219 13.76 3.97 14.32
CA VAL A 219 12.96 2.88 14.93
C VAL A 219 12.99 2.93 16.44
N LYS A 220 14.16 3.15 17.06
CA LYS A 220 14.29 3.30 18.51
C LYS A 220 13.44 4.47 19.06
N GLY A 221 13.48 5.60 18.37
CA GLY A 221 12.66 6.76 18.69
C GLY A 221 11.15 6.47 18.58
N LEU A 222 10.73 5.70 17.56
CA LEU A 222 9.33 5.32 17.38
C LEU A 222 8.86 4.26 18.39
N ILE A 223 9.73 3.38 18.85
CA ILE A 223 9.40 2.45 19.96
C ILE A 223 8.97 3.21 21.19
N SER A 224 9.67 4.30 21.55
CA SER A 224 9.28 5.14 22.68
C SER A 224 7.95 5.90 22.48
N GLN A 225 7.47 5.99 21.24
CA GLN A 225 6.20 6.59 20.85
C GLN A 225 5.05 5.58 20.66
N GLY A 226 5.28 4.30 21.04
CA GLY A 226 4.26 3.26 20.97
C GLY A 226 4.24 2.44 19.67
N LEU A 227 5.31 2.41 18.89
CA LEU A 227 5.39 1.60 17.66
C LEU A 227 5.01 0.12 17.88
N LEU A 228 5.32 -0.44 19.06
CA LEU A 228 5.03 -1.84 19.36
C LEU A 228 3.55 -2.10 19.74
N GLU A 229 2.74 -1.07 19.91
CA GLU A 229 1.33 -1.17 20.27
C GLU A 229 0.45 -1.42 19.02
N ALA A 230 0.82 -0.87 17.87
CA ALA A 230 0.08 -1.02 16.62
C ALA A 230 0.63 -2.17 15.77
N ARG A 231 -0.24 -3.10 15.37
CA ARG A 231 0.15 -4.27 14.57
C ARG A 231 0.65 -3.90 13.17
N THR A 232 0.11 -2.83 12.59
CA THR A 232 0.40 -2.46 11.21
C THR A 232 1.77 -1.79 11.09
N ALA A 233 2.05 -0.77 11.90
CA ALA A 233 3.28 0.00 11.83
C ALA A 233 4.52 -0.86 12.15
N GLN A 234 4.48 -1.65 13.25
CA GLN A 234 5.60 -2.51 13.65
C GLN A 234 5.94 -3.60 12.62
N ALA A 235 4.99 -3.99 11.76
CA ALA A 235 5.19 -5.00 10.72
C ALA A 235 5.77 -4.42 9.41
N ALA A 236 6.01 -3.11 9.35
CA ALA A 236 6.59 -2.47 8.17
C ALA A 236 8.00 -3.01 7.88
N LEU A 237 8.32 -3.12 6.59
CA LEU A 237 9.64 -3.57 6.13
C LEU A 237 10.74 -2.62 6.61
N GLY A 238 11.84 -3.16 7.06
CA GLY A 238 12.90 -2.42 7.74
C GLY A 238 12.63 -2.28 9.24
N TYR A 239 11.44 -1.80 9.63
CA TYR A 239 11.07 -1.62 11.04
C TYR A 239 11.00 -2.95 11.79
N ALA A 240 10.31 -3.94 11.23
CA ALA A 240 10.23 -5.27 11.86
C ALA A 240 11.60 -5.90 12.08
N GLN A 241 12.55 -5.73 11.14
CA GLN A 241 13.89 -6.27 11.24
C GLN A 241 14.74 -5.49 12.27
N VAL A 242 14.63 -4.16 12.27
CA VAL A 242 15.32 -3.34 13.29
C VAL A 242 14.78 -3.60 14.69
N ILE A 243 13.48 -3.84 14.85
CA ILE A 243 12.89 -4.25 16.15
C ILE A 243 13.52 -5.56 16.63
N LYS A 244 13.71 -6.55 15.77
CA LYS A 244 14.40 -7.81 16.12
C LYS A 244 15.87 -7.58 16.49
N PHE A 245 16.56 -6.72 15.74
CA PHE A 245 17.93 -6.32 16.08
C PHE A 245 17.98 -5.62 17.45
N ALA A 246 17.11 -4.69 17.71
CA ALA A 246 17.04 -3.98 19.00
C ALA A 246 16.75 -4.92 20.19
N LYS A 247 16.05 -6.04 19.95
CA LYS A 247 15.80 -7.10 20.94
C LYS A 247 16.95 -8.11 21.08
N GLY A 248 17.99 -8.02 20.26
CA GLY A 248 19.08 -8.99 20.23
C GLY A 248 18.74 -10.33 19.56
N GLU A 249 17.62 -10.40 18.82
CA GLU A 249 17.20 -11.59 18.08
C GLU A 249 17.97 -11.75 16.75
N LEU A 250 18.50 -10.65 16.23
CA LEU A 250 19.33 -10.59 15.02
C LEU A 250 20.54 -9.70 15.27
N SER A 251 21.67 -9.99 14.60
CA SER A 251 22.73 -9.02 14.42
C SER A 251 22.32 -7.93 13.42
N GLU A 252 23.04 -6.82 13.39
CA GLU A 252 22.76 -5.74 12.44
C GLU A 252 22.88 -6.22 10.98
N SER A 253 23.90 -7.02 10.67
CA SER A 253 24.10 -7.60 9.33
C SER A 253 22.93 -8.49 8.92
N GLU A 254 22.46 -9.35 9.83
CA GLU A 254 21.30 -10.21 9.57
C GLU A 254 20.02 -9.40 9.36
N ALA A 255 19.81 -8.33 10.14
CA ALA A 255 18.67 -7.45 9.99
C ALA A 255 18.67 -6.73 8.62
N LYS A 256 19.83 -6.26 8.15
CA LYS A 256 20.00 -5.69 6.81
C LYS A 256 19.66 -6.71 5.71
N GLU A 257 20.25 -7.90 5.76
CA GLU A 257 20.01 -8.93 4.75
C GLU A 257 18.57 -9.44 4.76
N GLU A 258 17.94 -9.60 5.93
CA GLU A 258 16.54 -9.95 6.03
C GLU A 258 15.64 -8.83 5.43
N THR A 259 16.00 -7.57 5.65
CA THR A 259 15.27 -6.42 5.06
C THR A 259 15.37 -6.42 3.54
N LYS A 260 16.56 -6.60 2.96
CA LYS A 260 16.76 -6.71 1.51
C LYS A 260 15.92 -7.85 0.93
N ARG A 261 16.01 -9.04 1.53
CA ARG A 261 15.24 -10.22 1.11
C ARG A 261 13.72 -9.97 1.16
N ALA A 262 13.23 -9.45 2.28
CA ALA A 262 11.80 -9.18 2.47
C ALA A 262 11.30 -8.10 1.52
N THR A 263 12.10 -7.07 1.24
CA THR A 263 11.77 -5.99 0.28
C THR A 263 11.72 -6.51 -1.15
N ARG A 264 12.66 -7.38 -1.57
CA ARG A 264 12.60 -8.03 -2.88
C ARG A 264 11.35 -8.92 -3.03
N GLN A 265 10.97 -9.65 -1.97
CA GLN A 265 9.72 -10.42 -1.97
C GLN A 265 8.48 -9.52 -2.04
N TYR A 266 8.50 -8.38 -1.35
CA TYR A 266 7.41 -7.41 -1.41
C TYR A 266 7.26 -6.81 -2.80
N ALA A 267 8.36 -6.42 -3.45
CA ALA A 267 8.35 -5.92 -4.82
C ALA A 267 7.72 -6.93 -5.80
N ARG A 268 8.04 -8.22 -5.69
CA ARG A 268 7.41 -9.28 -6.49
C ARG A 268 5.90 -9.40 -6.25
N ARG A 269 5.47 -9.27 -4.97
CA ARG A 269 4.03 -9.28 -4.65
C ARG A 269 3.31 -8.08 -5.25
N GLN A 270 3.95 -6.90 -5.26
CA GLN A 270 3.40 -5.71 -5.90
C GLN A 270 3.25 -5.91 -7.41
N GLU A 271 4.28 -6.42 -8.09
CA GLU A 271 4.23 -6.75 -9.52
C GLU A 271 3.08 -7.72 -9.83
N THR A 272 2.97 -8.81 -9.06
CA THR A 272 1.89 -9.80 -9.22
C THR A 272 0.51 -9.18 -8.95
N TRP A 273 0.40 -8.25 -8.03
CA TRP A 273 -0.86 -7.56 -7.76
C TRP A 273 -1.27 -6.68 -8.93
N PHE A 274 -0.37 -5.81 -9.37
CA PHE A 274 -0.67 -4.84 -10.43
C PHE A 274 -0.83 -5.49 -11.80
N SER A 275 -0.12 -6.59 -12.11
CA SER A 275 -0.26 -7.29 -13.39
C SER A 275 -1.64 -7.89 -13.65
N ARG A 276 -2.51 -7.96 -12.63
CA ARG A 276 -3.89 -8.45 -12.74
C ARG A 276 -4.89 -7.36 -13.13
N ASP A 277 -4.48 -6.10 -13.14
CA ASP A 277 -5.35 -4.98 -13.50
C ASP A 277 -5.04 -4.54 -14.93
N GLU A 278 -5.92 -4.91 -15.85
CA GLU A 278 -5.78 -4.62 -17.30
C GLU A 278 -5.90 -3.12 -17.62
N ARG A 279 -6.36 -2.30 -16.68
CA ARG A 279 -6.45 -0.84 -16.86
C ARG A 279 -5.10 -0.15 -16.77
N ILE A 280 -4.05 -0.85 -16.35
CA ILE A 280 -2.72 -0.28 -16.17
C ILE A 280 -1.96 -0.27 -17.50
N THR A 281 -1.59 0.93 -17.96
CA THR A 281 -0.62 1.12 -19.02
C THR A 281 0.79 0.99 -18.46
N TRP A 282 1.55 0.01 -18.95
CA TRP A 282 2.89 -0.28 -18.42
C TRP A 282 3.96 0.54 -19.15
N ILE A 283 4.64 1.40 -18.40
CA ILE A 283 5.79 2.19 -18.87
C ILE A 283 7.06 1.35 -18.71
N LYS A 284 7.68 1.00 -19.83
CA LYS A 284 8.85 0.11 -19.90
C LYS A 284 10.13 0.92 -20.06
N GLY A 285 10.82 1.22 -18.95
CA GLY A 285 12.16 1.80 -19.00
C GLY A 285 12.22 3.18 -19.67
N GLY A 286 13.43 3.70 -19.84
CA GLY A 286 13.69 5.02 -20.45
C GLY A 286 14.15 6.03 -19.45
N SER A 287 14.54 7.23 -19.93
CA SER A 287 14.83 8.38 -19.09
C SER A 287 13.52 8.85 -18.41
N ARG A 288 13.67 9.55 -17.28
CA ARG A 288 12.52 10.17 -16.59
C ARG A 288 11.72 11.07 -17.55
N GLN A 289 12.40 11.80 -18.41
CA GLN A 289 11.80 12.70 -19.38
C GLN A 289 10.93 11.94 -20.40
N GLN A 290 11.43 10.83 -20.95
CA GLN A 290 10.66 9.99 -21.89
C GLN A 290 9.41 9.39 -21.23
N MET A 291 9.54 8.89 -20.00
CA MET A 291 8.38 8.36 -19.25
C MET A 291 7.33 9.46 -18.96
N LEU A 292 7.79 10.68 -18.64
CA LEU A 292 6.92 11.82 -18.41
C LEU A 292 6.15 12.21 -19.69
N GLU A 293 6.83 12.31 -20.83
CA GLU A 293 6.24 12.62 -22.12
C GLU A 293 5.20 11.57 -22.54
N GLU A 294 5.47 10.29 -22.31
CA GLU A 294 4.54 9.19 -22.57
C GLU A 294 3.25 9.33 -21.72
N ILE A 295 3.39 9.65 -20.43
CA ILE A 295 2.23 9.87 -19.55
C ILE A 295 1.44 11.10 -19.98
N ILE A 296 2.09 12.22 -20.25
CA ILE A 296 1.43 13.47 -20.65
C ILE A 296 0.68 13.26 -21.97
N SER A 297 1.33 12.72 -22.99
CA SER A 297 0.69 12.47 -24.29
C SER A 297 -0.53 11.55 -24.17
N SER A 298 -0.40 10.49 -23.36
CA SER A 298 -1.52 9.57 -23.07
C SER A 298 -2.64 10.24 -22.25
N THR A 299 -2.35 11.30 -21.49
CA THR A 299 -3.34 11.98 -20.65
C THR A 299 -4.12 13.05 -21.40
N ILE A 300 -3.50 13.71 -22.37
CA ILE A 300 -4.10 14.81 -23.15
C ILE A 300 -4.91 14.29 -24.35
N SER A 301 -4.56 13.12 -24.91
CA SER A 301 -5.31 12.55 -26.05
C SER A 301 -6.69 12.06 -25.60
N PRO A 302 -7.78 12.59 -26.18
CA PRO A 302 -9.11 12.01 -25.99
C PRO A 302 -9.12 10.62 -26.67
N ARG A 303 -9.60 9.61 -25.98
CA ARG A 303 -10.04 8.35 -26.60
C ARG A 303 -11.48 8.49 -27.06
#